data_c917cbf0033456f537d1d75702b63150
#
_entry.id   c917cbf0033456f537d1d75702b63150
#
_cell.length_a   1.000
_cell.length_b   1.000
_cell.length_c   1.000
_cell.angle_alpha   90.00
_cell.angle_beta   90.00
_cell.angle_gamma   90.00
#
_symmetry.space_group_name_H-M   'P 1'
#
loop_
_entity.id
_entity.type
_entity.pdbx_description
1 polymer ?
#
loop_
_entity_poly.entity_id
_entity_poly.type
_entity_poly.pdbx_seq_one_letter_code
_entity_poly.pdbx_strand_id
1 'polypeptide(L)'
;MSDLQQYVGSCLCGAVTYQIDGPIGDIIQCHCQKCRKANGTAYATNAPIAKADFKLTSGQDVVKKYASSAGTERCFCGNCGSPLISIKAKHLSFTVCVLEV
;
A
#
# COMPACT_ATOMS: atom_id res chain seq x y z
N MET A 1 -2.14 28.48 -5.90
CA MET A 1 -2.16 27.47 -4.86
C MET A 1 -2.03 26.09 -5.48
N SER A 2 -1.30 25.26 -4.83
CA SER A 2 -1.14 23.92 -5.33
C SER A 2 -2.30 23.03 -4.88
N ASP A 3 -2.84 22.28 -5.82
CA ASP A 3 -3.84 21.27 -5.50
C ASP A 3 -3.21 19.90 -5.33
N LEU A 4 -1.90 19.84 -5.32
CA LEU A 4 -1.20 18.60 -5.14
C LEU A 4 -1.37 18.11 -3.72
N GLN A 5 -1.81 16.86 -3.61
CA GLN A 5 -1.86 16.18 -2.34
C GLN A 5 -0.66 15.27 -2.26
N GLN A 6 0.04 15.33 -1.15
CA GLN A 6 1.21 14.51 -0.96
C GLN A 6 1.09 13.80 0.38
N TYR A 7 1.29 12.49 0.34
CA TYR A 7 1.20 11.67 1.53
C TYR A 7 2.49 10.89 1.68
N VAL A 8 2.93 10.71 2.89
CA VAL A 8 4.11 9.89 3.17
C VAL A 8 3.71 8.78 4.13
N GLY A 9 4.35 7.65 3.98
CA GLY A 9 4.09 6.52 4.84
C GLY A 9 5.34 5.69 5.05
N SER A 10 5.27 4.78 6.00
CA SER A 10 6.37 3.88 6.28
C SER A 10 5.85 2.57 6.83
N CYS A 11 6.72 1.55 6.81
CA CYS A 11 6.43 0.31 7.51
C CYS A 11 6.67 0.50 9.00
N LEU A 12 6.31 -0.49 9.79
CA LEU A 12 6.43 -0.41 11.24
C LEU A 12 7.88 -0.19 11.70
N CYS A 13 8.84 -0.87 11.10
CA CYS A 13 10.23 -0.73 11.50
C CYS A 13 10.94 0.47 10.86
N GLY A 14 10.30 1.15 9.92
CA GLY A 14 10.86 2.32 9.27
C GLY A 14 11.83 2.05 8.14
N ALA A 15 12.14 0.79 7.85
CA ALA A 15 13.08 0.46 6.78
C ALA A 15 12.54 0.83 5.40
N VAL A 16 11.23 0.75 5.22
CA VAL A 16 10.57 1.09 3.96
C VAL A 16 9.79 2.38 4.15
N THR A 17 10.07 3.37 3.32
CA THR A 17 9.29 4.61 3.30
C THR A 17 8.82 4.86 1.87
N TYR A 18 7.69 5.55 1.75
CA TYR A 18 7.13 5.84 0.44
C TYR A 18 6.39 7.16 0.44
N GLN A 19 6.10 7.63 -0.75
CA GLN A 19 5.43 8.90 -0.97
C GLN A 19 4.37 8.70 -2.05
N ILE A 20 3.23 9.32 -1.85
CA ILE A 20 2.15 9.31 -2.82
C ILE A 20 1.88 10.75 -3.22
N ASP A 21 2.07 11.04 -4.51
CA ASP A 21 1.88 12.38 -5.05
C ASP A 21 0.66 12.37 -5.95
N GLY A 22 -0.47 12.75 -5.41
CA GLY A 22 -1.67 12.82 -6.22
C GLY A 22 -2.91 12.47 -5.44
N PRO A 23 -4.05 12.46 -6.12
CA PRO A 23 -5.31 12.17 -5.45
C PRO A 23 -5.39 10.70 -5.05
N ILE A 24 -6.04 10.48 -3.94
CA ILE A 24 -6.36 9.16 -3.43
C ILE A 24 -7.83 8.91 -3.74
N GLY A 25 -8.13 7.75 -4.30
CA GLY A 25 -9.51 7.38 -4.58
C GLY A 25 -10.29 7.05 -3.31
N ASP A 26 -11.51 6.61 -3.50
CA ASP A 26 -12.40 6.30 -2.38
C ASP A 26 -11.84 5.17 -1.55
N ILE A 27 -11.93 5.33 -0.24
CA ILE A 27 -11.48 4.31 0.70
C ILE A 27 -12.45 3.14 0.67
N ILE A 28 -11.91 1.95 0.48
CA ILE A 28 -12.69 0.73 0.35
C ILE A 28 -12.35 -0.22 1.48
N GLN A 29 -13.38 -0.79 2.10
CA GLN A 29 -13.21 -1.85 3.09
C GLN A 29 -13.45 -3.18 2.39
N CYS A 30 -12.47 -4.06 2.46
CA CYS A 30 -12.55 -5.37 1.82
C CYS A 30 -12.63 -6.46 2.88
N HIS A 31 -13.71 -7.23 2.85
CA HIS A 31 -13.98 -8.29 3.81
C HIS A 31 -13.63 -9.68 3.31
N CYS A 32 -13.05 -9.80 2.12
CA CYS A 32 -12.73 -11.11 1.59
C CYS A 32 -11.67 -11.81 2.44
N GLN A 33 -11.65 -13.13 2.38
CA GLN A 33 -10.77 -13.93 3.20
C GLN A 33 -9.29 -13.58 2.98
N LYS A 34 -8.90 -13.38 1.74
CA LYS A 34 -7.51 -13.04 1.41
C LYS A 34 -7.09 -11.70 2.01
N CYS A 35 -7.97 -10.70 1.94
CA CYS A 35 -7.67 -9.40 2.50
C CYS A 35 -7.57 -9.45 4.01
N ARG A 36 -8.45 -10.19 4.65
CA ARG A 36 -8.41 -10.34 6.10
C ARG A 36 -7.14 -11.04 6.57
N LYS A 37 -6.74 -12.10 5.87
CA LYS A 37 -5.52 -12.83 6.22
C LYS A 37 -4.27 -12.02 5.94
N ALA A 38 -4.24 -11.32 4.82
CA ALA A 38 -3.07 -10.52 4.44
C ALA A 38 -2.81 -9.37 5.40
N ASN A 39 -3.87 -8.79 5.95
CA ASN A 39 -3.75 -7.62 6.83
C ASN A 39 -3.92 -7.97 8.31
N GLY A 40 -4.33 -9.19 8.63
CA GLY A 40 -4.54 -9.59 10.02
C GLY A 40 -5.69 -8.85 10.69
N THR A 41 -6.71 -8.49 9.92
CA THR A 41 -7.83 -7.67 10.40
C THR A 41 -9.15 -8.28 9.98
N ALA A 42 -10.25 -7.77 10.57
CA ALA A 42 -11.60 -8.17 10.19
C ALA A 42 -11.94 -7.75 8.77
N TYR A 43 -11.32 -6.69 8.28
CA TYR A 43 -11.42 -6.23 6.90
C TYR A 43 -10.20 -5.37 6.58
N ALA A 44 -9.84 -5.31 5.32
CA ALA A 44 -8.77 -4.43 4.87
C ALA A 44 -9.35 -3.07 4.52
N THR A 45 -8.62 -2.02 4.85
CA THR A 45 -8.99 -0.65 4.49
C THR A 45 -7.99 -0.16 3.47
N ASN A 46 -8.43 -0.01 2.24
CA ASN A 46 -7.54 0.30 1.11
C ASN A 46 -8.07 1.50 0.33
N ALA A 47 -7.16 2.17 -0.35
CA ALA A 47 -7.53 3.25 -1.25
C ALA A 47 -6.77 3.09 -2.56
N PRO A 48 -7.43 3.23 -3.71
CA PRO A 48 -6.75 3.13 -4.99
C PRO A 48 -5.95 4.39 -5.29
N ILE A 49 -4.79 4.20 -5.93
CA ILE A 49 -3.94 5.30 -6.38
C ILE A 49 -3.40 4.93 -7.75
N ALA A 50 -2.99 5.95 -8.52
CA ALA A 50 -2.35 5.72 -9.80
C ALA A 50 -0.91 5.25 -9.57
N LYS A 51 -0.44 4.32 -10.40
CA LYS A 51 0.93 3.83 -10.28
C LYS A 51 1.96 4.93 -10.37
N ALA A 52 1.72 5.91 -11.22
CA ALA A 52 2.65 7.02 -11.42
C ALA A 52 2.78 7.90 -10.18
N ASP A 53 1.79 7.85 -9.28
CA ASP A 53 1.78 8.69 -8.09
C ASP A 53 2.50 8.05 -6.90
N PHE A 54 2.87 6.78 -7.01
CA PHE A 54 3.50 6.07 -5.91
C PHE A 54 5.01 5.97 -6.13
N LYS A 55 5.76 6.26 -5.08
CA LYS A 55 7.22 6.21 -5.13
C LYS A 55 7.76 5.66 -3.82
N LEU A 56 8.60 4.63 -3.90
CA LEU A 56 9.36 4.20 -2.74
C LEU A 56 10.52 5.15 -2.55
N THR A 57 10.65 5.69 -1.35
CA THR A 57 11.74 6.61 -1.03
C THR A 57 12.90 5.93 -0.31
N SER A 58 12.66 4.77 0.29
CA SER A 58 13.72 3.95 0.84
C SER A 58 13.25 2.51 1.02
N GLY A 59 14.19 1.60 1.16
CA GLY A 59 13.88 0.21 1.47
C GLY A 59 13.47 -0.64 0.28
N GLN A 60 13.79 -0.23 -0.94
CA GLN A 60 13.42 -0.98 -2.13
C GLN A 60 13.90 -2.42 -2.10
N ASP A 61 15.04 -2.67 -1.49
CA ASP A 61 15.63 -4.01 -1.43
C ASP A 61 15.05 -4.89 -0.34
N VAL A 62 14.28 -4.33 0.60
CA VAL A 62 13.65 -5.14 1.64
C VAL A 62 12.17 -5.40 1.38
N VAL A 63 11.58 -4.75 0.38
CA VAL A 63 10.18 -4.99 0.03
C VAL A 63 10.05 -6.37 -0.60
N LYS A 64 9.09 -7.15 -0.12
CA LYS A 64 8.78 -8.47 -0.66
C LYS A 64 7.39 -8.47 -1.25
N LYS A 65 7.19 -9.36 -2.21
CA LYS A 65 5.92 -9.47 -2.92
C LYS A 65 5.41 -10.89 -2.84
N TYR A 66 4.12 -11.01 -2.68
CA TYR A 66 3.44 -12.30 -2.70
C TYR A 66 2.26 -12.23 -3.66
N ALA A 67 2.25 -13.14 -4.62
CA ALA A 67 1.14 -13.25 -5.56
C ALA A 67 -0.01 -13.98 -4.87
N SER A 68 -0.97 -13.22 -4.35
CA SER A 68 -2.08 -13.79 -3.61
C SER A 68 -3.17 -14.34 -4.54
N SER A 69 -3.20 -13.88 -5.78
CA SER A 69 -4.08 -14.38 -6.82
C SER A 69 -3.54 -13.94 -8.16
N ALA A 70 -4.10 -14.49 -9.24
CA ALA A 70 -3.71 -14.08 -10.58
C ALA A 70 -3.96 -12.58 -10.74
N GLY A 71 -2.93 -11.85 -11.13
CA GLY A 71 -3.03 -10.42 -11.36
C GLY A 71 -2.97 -9.56 -10.11
N THR A 72 -2.74 -10.14 -8.93
CA THR A 72 -2.61 -9.35 -7.70
C THR A 72 -1.36 -9.76 -6.94
N GLU A 73 -0.49 -8.77 -6.69
CA GLU A 73 0.68 -8.96 -5.85
C GLU A 73 0.54 -8.09 -4.62
N ARG A 74 0.83 -8.65 -3.47
CA ARG A 74 0.79 -7.91 -2.20
C ARG A 74 2.22 -7.65 -1.76
N CYS A 75 2.53 -6.37 -1.56
CA CYS A 75 3.87 -5.95 -1.17
C CYS A 75 3.91 -5.66 0.32
N PHE A 76 4.94 -6.11 0.97
CA PHE A 76 5.10 -5.91 2.40
C PHE A 76 6.58 -5.76 2.75
N CYS A 77 6.84 -5.21 3.92
CA CYS A 77 8.21 -5.07 4.39
C CYS A 77 8.75 -6.44 4.78
N GLY A 78 9.86 -6.86 4.17
CA GLY A 78 10.47 -8.15 4.48
C GLY A 78 11.13 -8.19 5.85
N ASN A 79 11.31 -7.03 6.48
CA ASN A 79 11.95 -6.94 7.79
C ASN A 79 10.93 -6.99 8.94
N CYS A 80 9.81 -6.28 8.82
CA CYS A 80 8.81 -6.26 9.90
C CYS A 80 7.46 -6.84 9.52
N GLY A 81 7.25 -7.16 8.24
CA GLY A 81 6.00 -7.77 7.78
C GLY A 81 4.85 -6.80 7.54
N SER A 82 5.04 -5.51 7.74
CA SER A 82 3.96 -4.54 7.53
C SER A 82 3.46 -4.57 6.10
N PRO A 83 2.14 -4.69 5.87
CA PRO A 83 1.61 -4.55 4.53
C PRO A 83 1.80 -3.12 4.02
N LEU A 84 2.09 -3.00 2.75
CA LEU A 84 2.36 -1.69 2.13
C LEU A 84 1.32 -1.38 1.06
N ILE A 85 1.40 -2.06 -0.07
CA ILE A 85 0.50 -1.85 -1.19
C ILE A 85 0.13 -3.18 -1.82
N SER A 86 -0.93 -3.15 -2.60
CA SER A 86 -1.27 -4.25 -3.51
C SER A 86 -1.14 -3.75 -4.94
N ILE A 87 -0.45 -4.51 -5.77
CA ILE A 87 -0.27 -4.18 -7.17
C ILE A 87 -1.29 -4.98 -7.97
N LYS A 88 -2.13 -4.28 -8.72
CA LYS A 88 -3.11 -4.89 -9.60
C LYS A 88 -2.82 -4.44 -11.02
N ALA A 89 -3.45 -5.11 -11.99
CA ALA A 89 -3.14 -4.88 -13.39
C ALA A 89 -3.22 -3.41 -13.81
N LYS A 90 -4.16 -2.65 -13.25
CA LYS A 90 -4.42 -1.29 -13.69
C LYS A 90 -4.07 -0.22 -12.67
N HIS A 91 -3.93 -0.57 -11.41
CA HIS A 91 -3.68 0.44 -10.38
C HIS A 91 -3.07 -0.20 -9.14
N LEU A 92 -2.64 0.64 -8.24
CA LEU A 92 -2.17 0.22 -6.92
C LEU A 92 -3.26 0.49 -5.90
N SER A 93 -3.28 -0.30 -4.84
CA SER A 93 -4.09 -0.03 -3.67
C SER A 93 -3.16 -0.06 -2.47
N PHE A 94 -3.18 0.98 -1.66
CA PHE A 94 -2.33 1.00 -0.48
C PHE A 94 -3.16 0.84 0.78
N THR A 95 -2.51 0.40 1.85
CA THR A 95 -3.17 0.19 3.14
C THR A 95 -3.25 1.51 3.88
N VAL A 96 -4.47 1.98 4.14
CA VAL A 96 -4.70 3.31 4.71
C VAL A 96 -4.10 3.46 6.10
N CYS A 97 -4.00 2.38 6.84
CA CYS A 97 -3.51 2.44 8.23
C CYS A 97 -2.07 2.95 8.36
N VAL A 98 -1.31 2.98 7.27
CA VAL A 98 0.07 3.50 7.32
C VAL A 98 0.17 4.88 6.70
N LEU A 99 -0.95 5.49 6.38
CA LEU A 99 -0.97 6.80 5.74
C LEU A 99 -0.65 7.90 6.74
N GLU A 100 0.26 8.79 6.35
CA GLU A 100 0.57 10.00 7.08
C GLU A 100 0.57 11.18 6.12
N VAL A 101 0.14 12.30 6.59
CA VAL A 101 0.02 13.50 5.77
C VAL A 101 0.96 14.58 6.28
#